data_c770007548bed35d024d169bb23fb2de
#
_entry.id   c770007548bed35d024d169bb23fb2de
#
_cell.length_a   1.000
_cell.length_b   1.000
_cell.length_c   1.000
_cell.angle_alpha   90.00
_cell.angle_beta   90.00
_cell.angle_gamma   90.00
#
_symmetry.space_group_name_H-M   'P 1'
#
loop_
_entity.id
_entity.type
_entity.pdbx_description
1 polymer ?
#
loop_
_entity_poly.entity_id
_entity_poly.type
_entity_poly.pdbx_seq_one_letter_code
_entity_poly.pdbx_strand_id
1 'polypeptide(L)'
;ATPFRFRSDLPERATGDTRVIALHAWMVENLHKRLSVNTLAERLSMTPRTFGRFYLRTTGITPARALELLRLSRACDEIETTPMSFKAIALRCGFSAEEVMRRAFLRVLKMSPSEYRRQYWAGTLRSGHN
;
A
#
# COMPACT_ATOMS: atom_id res chain seq x y z
N ALA A 1 6.80 -2.72 15.74
CA ALA A 1 6.92 -3.07 14.34
C ALA A 1 5.56 -3.07 13.65
N THR A 2 5.56 -2.80 12.37
CA THR A 2 4.34 -2.79 11.58
C THR A 2 3.84 -4.22 11.41
N PRO A 3 2.56 -4.50 11.71
CA PRO A 3 2.03 -5.85 11.53
C PRO A 3 1.90 -6.23 10.06
N PHE A 4 2.10 -5.27 9.19
CA PHE A 4 1.93 -5.43 7.75
C PHE A 4 3.12 -4.80 7.04
N ARG A 5 3.75 -5.55 6.14
CA ARG A 5 4.89 -5.08 5.34
C ARG A 5 4.66 -5.46 3.89
N PHE A 6 4.19 -4.49 3.11
CA PHE A 6 3.91 -4.75 1.72
C PHE A 6 5.14 -5.27 0.97
N ARG A 7 6.30 -4.66 1.21
CA ARG A 7 7.52 -5.06 0.51
C ARG A 7 7.91 -6.51 0.74
N SER A 8 7.69 -6.99 1.97
CA SER A 8 7.98 -8.37 2.30
C SER A 8 6.93 -9.33 1.76
N ASP A 9 5.71 -8.80 1.56
CA ASP A 9 4.57 -9.60 1.16
C ASP A 9 4.25 -9.50 -0.32
N LEU A 10 5.11 -8.85 -1.11
CA LEU A 10 4.86 -8.69 -2.54
C LEU A 10 4.81 -10.05 -3.24
N PRO A 11 3.72 -10.33 -3.96
CA PRO A 11 3.55 -11.62 -4.62
C PRO A 11 4.58 -11.92 -5.71
N GLU A 12 5.25 -10.92 -6.23
CA GLU A 12 6.22 -11.07 -7.31
C GLU A 12 7.32 -12.07 -6.99
N ARG A 13 7.63 -12.26 -5.72
CA ARG A 13 8.64 -13.22 -5.29
C ARG A 13 8.22 -14.64 -5.62
N ALA A 14 6.93 -14.88 -5.63
CA ALA A 14 6.39 -16.19 -5.93
C ALA A 14 6.25 -16.41 -7.43
N THR A 15 6.09 -15.35 -8.20
CA THR A 15 5.83 -15.46 -9.63
C THR A 15 7.09 -15.44 -10.50
N GLY A 16 8.07 -14.63 -10.12
CA GLY A 16 9.24 -14.40 -10.94
C GLY A 16 8.95 -13.72 -12.27
N ASP A 17 7.73 -13.26 -12.50
CA ASP A 17 7.36 -12.60 -13.76
C ASP A 17 7.98 -11.20 -13.81
N THR A 18 8.86 -10.97 -14.79
CA THR A 18 9.59 -9.72 -14.90
C THR A 18 8.68 -8.52 -15.15
N ARG A 19 7.55 -8.72 -15.83
CA ARG A 19 6.60 -7.63 -16.06
C ARG A 19 5.95 -7.19 -14.76
N VAL A 20 5.61 -8.14 -13.90
CA VAL A 20 5.02 -7.86 -12.60
C VAL A 20 6.03 -7.18 -11.68
N ILE A 21 7.27 -7.67 -11.67
CA ILE A 21 8.33 -7.08 -10.86
C ILE A 21 8.55 -5.61 -11.26
N ALA A 22 8.65 -5.35 -12.56
CA ALA A 22 8.82 -3.99 -13.06
C ALA A 22 7.61 -3.11 -12.76
N LEU A 23 6.41 -3.67 -12.86
CA LEU A 23 5.18 -2.95 -12.55
C LEU A 23 5.15 -2.54 -11.07
N HIS A 24 5.48 -3.46 -10.18
CA HIS A 24 5.48 -3.18 -8.74
C HIS A 24 6.49 -2.08 -8.40
N ALA A 25 7.68 -2.13 -8.99
CA ALA A 25 8.69 -1.09 -8.78
C ALA A 25 8.17 0.27 -9.24
N TRP A 26 7.52 0.31 -10.39
CA TRP A 26 6.95 1.55 -10.91
C TRP A 26 5.82 2.06 -10.02
N MET A 27 4.98 1.15 -9.49
CA MET A 27 3.89 1.53 -8.59
C MET A 27 4.43 2.21 -7.33
N VAL A 28 5.49 1.67 -6.75
CA VAL A 28 6.12 2.25 -5.55
C VAL A 28 6.59 3.68 -5.83
N GLU A 29 7.24 3.89 -6.96
CA GLU A 29 7.77 5.21 -7.31
C GLU A 29 6.69 6.23 -7.64
N ASN A 30 5.52 5.78 -8.10
CA ASN A 30 4.45 6.67 -8.55
C ASN A 30 3.22 6.65 -7.65
N LEU A 31 3.36 6.09 -6.46
CA LEU A 31 2.22 5.88 -5.57
C LEU A 31 1.50 7.16 -5.19
N HIS A 32 2.23 8.26 -5.05
CA HIS A 32 1.67 9.57 -4.71
C HIS A 32 0.72 10.11 -5.79
N LYS A 33 0.82 9.58 -7.00
CA LYS A 33 -0.09 9.92 -8.09
C LYS A 33 -1.36 9.10 -7.93
N ARG A 34 -2.43 9.52 -8.58
CA ARG A 34 -3.69 8.78 -8.51
C ARG A 34 -3.65 7.62 -9.49
N LEU A 35 -2.98 6.55 -9.08
CA LEU A 35 -2.92 5.34 -9.89
C LEU A 35 -4.27 4.63 -9.86
N SER A 36 -4.66 4.10 -11.01
CA SER A 36 -5.86 3.28 -11.12
C SER A 36 -5.50 1.98 -11.81
N VAL A 37 -6.40 1.01 -11.74
CA VAL A 37 -6.22 -0.26 -12.46
C VAL A 37 -6.03 0.00 -13.96
N ASN A 38 -6.75 0.98 -14.50
CA ASN A 38 -6.62 1.35 -15.92
C ASN A 38 -5.20 1.82 -16.24
N THR A 39 -4.63 2.64 -15.37
CA THR A 39 -3.25 3.14 -15.55
C THR A 39 -2.26 1.98 -15.59
N LEU A 40 -2.43 1.02 -14.68
CA LEU A 40 -1.56 -0.15 -14.63
C LEU A 40 -1.69 -1.02 -15.88
N ALA A 41 -2.93 -1.21 -16.34
CA ALA A 41 -3.21 -1.98 -17.54
C ALA A 41 -2.52 -1.34 -18.75
N GLU A 42 -2.61 -0.03 -18.88
CA GLU A 42 -1.99 0.70 -19.96
C GLU A 42 -0.47 0.50 -20.00
N ARG A 43 0.16 0.46 -18.83
CA ARG A 43 1.60 0.24 -18.77
C ARG A 43 2.03 -1.10 -19.35
N LEU A 44 1.16 -2.08 -19.28
CA LEU A 44 1.44 -3.41 -19.82
C LEU A 44 0.80 -3.60 -21.21
N SER A 45 0.24 -2.52 -21.78
CA SER A 45 -0.43 -2.56 -23.09
C SER A 45 -1.56 -3.59 -23.10
N MET A 46 -2.31 -3.65 -22.00
CA MET A 46 -3.45 -4.56 -21.85
C MET A 46 -4.72 -3.77 -21.59
N THR A 47 -5.86 -4.35 -21.97
CA THR A 47 -7.14 -3.80 -21.53
C THR A 47 -7.28 -4.05 -20.03
N PRO A 48 -8.10 -3.27 -19.31
CA PRO A 48 -8.30 -3.51 -17.87
C PRO A 48 -8.74 -4.92 -17.55
N ARG A 49 -9.61 -5.49 -18.38
CA ARG A 49 -10.11 -6.86 -18.16
C ARG A 49 -8.98 -7.88 -18.31
N THR A 50 -8.21 -7.78 -19.37
CA THR A 50 -7.09 -8.69 -19.62
C THR A 50 -6.05 -8.56 -18.53
N PHE A 51 -5.73 -7.33 -18.14
CA PHE A 51 -4.77 -7.06 -17.08
C PHE A 51 -5.24 -7.64 -15.76
N GLY A 52 -6.49 -7.44 -15.40
CA GLY A 52 -7.05 -7.96 -14.14
C GLY A 52 -6.91 -9.48 -14.04
N ARG A 53 -7.23 -10.17 -15.12
CA ARG A 53 -7.11 -11.62 -15.18
C ARG A 53 -5.66 -12.08 -15.11
N PHE A 54 -4.80 -11.43 -15.87
CA PHE A 54 -3.37 -11.73 -15.87
C PHE A 54 -2.78 -11.53 -14.47
N TYR A 55 -3.05 -10.38 -13.88
CA TYR A 55 -2.49 -10.02 -12.58
C TYR A 55 -2.96 -10.99 -11.49
N LEU A 56 -4.27 -11.27 -11.44
CA LEU A 56 -4.82 -12.19 -10.46
C LEU A 56 -4.23 -13.59 -10.60
N ARG A 57 -4.12 -14.08 -11.83
CA ARG A 57 -3.56 -15.41 -12.10
C ARG A 57 -2.08 -15.47 -11.69
N THR A 58 -1.34 -14.40 -11.92
CA THR A 58 0.10 -14.35 -11.68
C THR A 58 0.43 -14.11 -10.21
N THR A 59 -0.32 -13.25 -9.52
CA THR A 59 0.01 -12.83 -8.15
C THR A 59 -0.90 -13.40 -7.08
N GLY A 60 -2.08 -13.86 -7.44
CA GLY A 60 -3.06 -14.35 -6.47
C GLY A 60 -3.94 -13.28 -5.86
N ILE A 61 -3.73 -12.00 -6.17
CA ILE A 61 -4.57 -10.90 -5.68
C ILE A 61 -4.96 -10.00 -6.85
N THR A 62 -6.02 -9.22 -6.65
CA THR A 62 -6.46 -8.28 -7.69
C THR A 62 -5.54 -7.05 -7.72
N PRO A 63 -5.46 -6.36 -8.88
CA PRO A 63 -4.68 -5.12 -8.94
C PRO A 63 -5.14 -4.05 -7.97
N ALA A 64 -6.45 -3.93 -7.77
CA ALA A 64 -7.01 -2.95 -6.82
C ALA A 64 -6.55 -3.25 -5.39
N ARG A 65 -6.52 -4.53 -5.04
CA ARG A 65 -6.06 -4.96 -3.72
C ARG A 65 -4.57 -4.64 -3.55
N ALA A 66 -3.79 -4.89 -4.59
CA ALA A 66 -2.35 -4.61 -4.55
C ALA A 66 -2.08 -3.11 -4.32
N LEU A 67 -2.84 -2.24 -5.01
CA LEU A 67 -2.71 -0.79 -4.81
C LEU A 67 -3.08 -0.40 -3.39
N GLU A 68 -4.17 -0.96 -2.86
CA GLU A 68 -4.59 -0.67 -1.49
C GLU A 68 -3.52 -1.08 -0.48
N LEU A 69 -2.98 -2.28 -0.62
CA LEU A 69 -1.96 -2.77 0.31
C LEU A 69 -0.68 -1.93 0.24
N LEU A 70 -0.29 -1.51 -0.95
CA LEU A 70 0.88 -0.66 -1.11
C LEU A 70 0.69 0.71 -0.46
N ARG A 71 -0.49 1.31 -0.68
CA ARG A 71 -0.81 2.60 -0.06
C ARG A 71 -0.82 2.51 1.46
N LEU A 72 -1.39 1.42 1.99
CA LEU A 72 -1.40 1.20 3.44
C LEU A 72 0.01 1.05 4.01
N SER A 73 0.85 0.28 3.34
CA SER A 73 2.23 0.09 3.76
C SER A 73 2.96 1.45 3.83
N ARG A 74 2.78 2.27 2.80
CA ARG A 74 3.39 3.60 2.76
C ARG A 74 2.84 4.49 3.88
N ALA A 75 1.53 4.40 4.14
CA ALA A 75 0.92 5.19 5.20
C ALA A 75 1.45 4.77 6.56
N CYS A 76 1.62 3.48 6.81
CA CYS A 76 2.22 3.00 8.05
C CYS A 76 3.62 3.57 8.24
N ASP A 77 4.43 3.55 7.19
CA ASP A 77 5.78 4.11 7.26
C ASP A 77 5.74 5.60 7.60
N GLU A 78 4.84 6.37 6.97
CA GLU A 78 4.72 7.81 7.23
C GLU A 78 4.25 8.08 8.66
N ILE A 79 3.31 7.29 9.16
CA ILE A 79 2.83 7.43 10.54
C ILE A 79 3.95 7.14 11.53
N GLU A 80 4.78 6.15 11.24
CA GLU A 80 5.88 5.75 12.12
C GLU A 80 7.00 6.78 12.14
N THR A 81 7.24 7.46 11.04
CA THR A 81 8.42 8.31 10.88
C THR A 81 8.15 9.81 10.90
N THR A 82 6.89 10.23 10.85
CA THR A 82 6.57 11.66 10.82
C THR A 82 5.39 11.99 11.73
N PRO A 83 5.29 13.25 12.23
CA PRO A 83 4.12 13.71 12.96
C PRO A 83 3.05 14.31 12.06
N MET A 84 3.12 14.08 10.75
CA MET A 84 2.19 14.66 9.79
C MET A 84 0.74 14.31 10.09
N SER A 85 -0.17 15.18 9.69
CA SER A 85 -1.60 14.93 9.83
C SER A 85 -2.01 13.75 8.95
N PHE A 86 -3.06 13.06 9.34
CA PHE A 86 -3.56 11.94 8.55
C PHE A 86 -4.06 12.39 7.18
N LYS A 87 -4.59 13.62 7.11
CA LYS A 87 -5.01 14.18 5.81
C LYS A 87 -3.82 14.29 4.86
N ALA A 88 -2.69 14.82 5.35
CA ALA A 88 -1.49 14.96 4.55
C ALA A 88 -0.91 13.61 4.16
N ILE A 89 -0.88 12.67 5.11
CA ILE A 89 -0.38 11.33 4.84
C ILE A 89 -1.23 10.63 3.77
N ALA A 90 -2.56 10.74 3.89
CA ALA A 90 -3.47 10.12 2.92
C ALA A 90 -3.16 10.60 1.50
N LEU A 91 -2.99 11.89 1.32
CA LEU A 91 -2.71 12.45 0.00
C LEU A 91 -1.34 12.03 -0.51
N ARG A 92 -0.32 12.03 0.36
CA ARG A 92 1.03 11.61 -0.03
C ARG A 92 1.09 10.15 -0.43
N CYS A 93 0.23 9.33 0.14
CA CYS A 93 0.22 7.89 -0.13
C CYS A 93 -0.70 7.49 -1.27
N GLY A 94 -1.36 8.46 -1.90
CA GLY A 94 -2.18 8.20 -3.07
C GLY A 94 -3.64 7.89 -2.77
N PHE A 95 -4.08 8.05 -1.52
CA PHE A 95 -5.51 7.93 -1.20
C PHE A 95 -6.25 9.18 -1.67
N SER A 96 -7.48 9.00 -2.12
CA SER A 96 -8.27 10.14 -2.58
C SER A 96 -8.71 11.07 -1.44
N ALA A 97 -8.78 10.55 -0.22
CA ALA A 97 -9.20 11.32 0.94
C ALA A 97 -8.77 10.60 2.22
N GLU A 98 -8.71 11.37 3.32
CA GLU A 98 -8.40 10.81 4.63
C GLU A 98 -9.36 9.68 5.02
N GLU A 99 -10.64 9.85 4.73
CA GLU A 99 -11.66 8.86 5.08
C GLU A 99 -11.42 7.53 4.34
N VAL A 100 -10.96 7.58 3.10
CA VAL A 100 -10.64 6.38 2.33
C VAL A 100 -9.49 5.63 2.99
N MET A 101 -8.48 6.36 3.44
CA MET A 101 -7.36 5.76 4.18
C MET A 101 -7.83 5.13 5.49
N ARG A 102 -8.69 5.84 6.23
CA ARG A 102 -9.21 5.34 7.51
C ARG A 102 -9.95 4.02 7.33
N ARG A 103 -10.80 3.94 6.32
CA ARG A 103 -11.55 2.71 6.02
C ARG A 103 -10.63 1.56 5.64
N ALA A 104 -9.58 1.85 4.88
CA ALA A 104 -8.60 0.84 4.51
C ALA A 104 -7.86 0.31 5.74
N PHE A 105 -7.47 1.20 6.66
CA PHE A 105 -6.85 0.79 7.92
C PHE A 105 -7.76 -0.14 8.71
N LEU A 106 -9.02 0.25 8.87
CA LEU A 106 -9.98 -0.55 9.64
C LEU A 106 -10.20 -1.93 9.00
N ARG A 107 -10.31 -1.96 7.69
CA ARG A 107 -10.58 -3.22 6.97
C ARG A 107 -9.38 -4.16 7.03
N VAL A 108 -8.19 -3.65 6.81
CA VAL A 108 -6.98 -4.48 6.68
C VAL A 108 -6.24 -4.67 8.00
N LEU A 109 -6.03 -3.59 8.75
CA LEU A 109 -5.25 -3.62 9.99
C LEU A 109 -6.10 -3.72 11.24
N LYS A 110 -7.42 -3.63 11.10
CA LYS A 110 -8.37 -3.74 12.21
C LYS A 110 -8.20 -2.63 13.25
N MET A 111 -7.65 -1.50 12.85
CA MET A 111 -7.52 -0.33 13.70
C MET A 111 -7.46 0.94 12.85
N SER A 112 -7.80 2.08 13.45
CA SER A 112 -7.74 3.36 12.75
C SER A 112 -6.30 3.86 12.67
N PRO A 113 -6.00 4.81 11.78
CA PRO A 113 -4.66 5.43 11.75
C PRO A 113 -4.27 6.03 13.10
N SER A 114 -5.22 6.60 13.81
CA SER A 114 -5.03 7.18 15.15
C SER A 114 -4.60 6.12 16.14
N GLU A 115 -5.28 4.99 16.15
CA GLU A 115 -4.95 3.87 17.01
C GLU A 115 -3.58 3.30 16.66
N TYR A 116 -3.29 3.19 15.38
CA TYR A 116 -2.01 2.68 14.91
C TYR A 116 -0.87 3.59 15.39
N ARG A 117 -1.02 4.91 15.25
CA ARG A 117 0.00 5.86 15.70
C ARG A 117 0.22 5.76 17.20
N ARG A 118 -0.87 5.68 17.97
CA ARG A 118 -0.77 5.55 19.42
C ARG A 118 -0.01 4.30 19.84
N GLN A 119 -0.37 3.17 19.26
CA GLN A 119 0.26 1.89 19.58
C GLN A 119 1.73 1.85 19.18
N TYR A 120 2.03 2.33 17.99
CA TYR A 120 3.40 2.33 17.52
C TYR A 120 4.28 3.23 18.38
N TRP A 121 3.85 4.45 18.61
CA TRP A 121 4.66 5.41 19.37
C TRP A 121 4.79 5.02 20.84
N ALA A 122 3.76 4.45 21.44
CA ALA A 122 3.85 3.93 22.81
C ALA A 122 4.87 2.78 22.89
N GLY A 123 4.83 1.86 21.90
CA GLY A 123 5.78 0.77 21.83
C GLY A 123 7.22 1.26 21.62
N THR A 124 7.38 2.27 20.76
CA THR A 124 8.68 2.86 20.50
C THR A 124 9.25 3.54 21.73
N LEU A 125 8.41 4.26 22.47
CA LEU A 125 8.85 4.91 23.70
C LEU A 125 9.32 3.88 24.74
N ARG A 126 8.59 2.79 24.87
CA ARG A 126 8.99 1.72 25.79
C ARG A 126 10.30 1.07 25.35
N SER A 127 10.44 0.82 24.05
CA SER A 127 11.68 0.24 23.52
C SER A 127 12.84 1.20 23.59
N GLY A 128 12.57 2.49 23.46
CA GLY A 128 13.60 3.52 23.47
C GLY A 128 14.31 3.68 24.80
N HIS A 129 13.82 3.06 25.85
CA HIS A 129 14.44 3.11 27.17
C HIS A 129 15.45 2.00 27.41
N ASN A 130 15.63 1.14 26.45
CA ASN A 130 16.55 0.02 26.61
C ASN A 130 17.99 0.41 26.38
#